data_5d65db7a26dacf87328fae9ee604b64d
#
_entry.id   5d65db7a26dacf87328fae9ee604b64d
#
_cell.length_a   1.000
_cell.length_b   1.000
_cell.length_c   1.000
_cell.angle_alpha   90.00
_cell.angle_beta   90.00
_cell.angle_gamma   90.00
#
_symmetry.space_group_name_H-M   'P 1'
#
loop_
_entity.id
_entity.type
_entity.pdbx_description
1 polymer ?
#
loop_
_entity_poly.entity_id
_entity_poly.type
_entity_poly.pdbx_seq_one_letter_code
_entity_poly.pdbx_strand_id
1 'polypeptide(L)'
;VESQPEWLEESNCYGEMESETIGRRMSFLRHVAYLIKNRAKARDITMSEGEHNAPIVKEWFCRLLGINGNEEHTVGNVLPGHNLQLIEKKPDRPLADRLDALLIDERMLEPEHVTAVTYEQLATDEEGKRKEYSQLRAELPIFNRNRISGDLFRHGISLGNYRIVEAKKGEYLLVVHNKEKGGWTNLGRTDNKKRLNTLANILRRYLLELNRECETVYVLEPVLVRKTEPFRLLIVLPMWTLRFHSPRFREMCRELLRSIIPAHLAGRIYWMDEISMQGFEHCYKLLMRALTNNDLADYSAQLLEVIYELLGKAVEIQILDDTN
;
A
#
# COMPACT_ATOMS: atom_id res chain seq x y z
N VAL A 1 -4.39 -25.36 0.97
CA VAL A 1 -5.62 -24.56 1.13
C VAL A 1 -5.17 -23.23 1.72
N GLU A 2 -4.95 -22.23 0.85
CA GLU A 2 -4.63 -20.87 1.27
C GLU A 2 -5.85 -20.33 2.01
N SER A 3 -5.73 -20.15 3.32
CA SER A 3 -6.71 -19.35 4.06
C SER A 3 -6.68 -17.95 3.46
N GLN A 4 -7.81 -17.51 2.92
CA GLN A 4 -7.94 -16.13 2.42
C GLN A 4 -7.57 -15.15 3.54
N PRO A 5 -6.83 -14.10 3.25
CA PRO A 5 -6.51 -13.09 4.26
C PRO A 5 -7.79 -12.50 4.86
N GLU A 6 -7.81 -12.25 6.17
CA GLU A 6 -8.98 -11.71 6.90
C GLU A 6 -9.56 -10.44 6.26
N TRP A 7 -8.70 -9.58 5.67
CA TRP A 7 -9.17 -8.37 4.98
C TRP A 7 -9.95 -8.68 3.68
N LEU A 8 -9.78 -9.87 3.09
CA LEU A 8 -10.58 -10.34 1.96
C LEU A 8 -11.95 -10.86 2.41
N GLU A 9 -12.04 -11.47 3.59
CA GLU A 9 -13.30 -11.99 4.14
C GLU A 9 -14.26 -10.85 4.51
N GLU A 10 -13.74 -9.68 4.87
CA GLU A 10 -14.52 -8.48 5.18
C GLU A 10 -15.06 -7.75 3.93
N SER A 11 -14.57 -8.06 2.72
CA SER A 11 -15.08 -7.45 1.50
C SER A 11 -16.29 -8.22 0.98
N ASN A 12 -17.46 -7.59 0.90
CA ASN A 12 -18.68 -8.19 0.36
C ASN A 12 -18.63 -8.43 -1.17
N CYS A 13 -17.43 -8.47 -1.78
CA CYS A 13 -17.20 -8.47 -3.22
C CYS A 13 -16.50 -9.75 -3.67
N TYR A 14 -17.08 -10.91 -3.38
CA TYR A 14 -16.52 -12.22 -3.73
C TYR A 14 -16.11 -12.35 -5.21
N GLY A 15 -16.92 -11.83 -6.14
CA GLY A 15 -16.64 -11.91 -7.58
C GLY A 15 -15.41 -11.12 -8.02
N GLU A 16 -15.20 -9.92 -7.45
CA GLU A 16 -13.99 -9.10 -7.72
C GLU A 16 -12.74 -9.80 -7.18
N MET A 17 -12.84 -10.38 -5.99
CA MET A 17 -11.76 -11.11 -5.33
C MET A 17 -11.36 -12.37 -6.08
N GLU A 18 -12.34 -13.13 -6.53
CA GLU A 18 -12.11 -14.35 -7.31
C GLU A 18 -11.43 -14.01 -8.63
N SER A 19 -11.93 -13.02 -9.36
CA SER A 19 -11.34 -12.54 -10.61
C SER A 19 -9.90 -12.08 -10.42
N GLU A 20 -9.61 -11.32 -9.35
CA GLU A 20 -8.26 -10.87 -9.05
C GLU A 20 -7.32 -12.02 -8.68
N THR A 21 -7.79 -12.98 -7.89
CA THR A 21 -7.01 -14.16 -7.51
C THR A 21 -6.67 -15.01 -8.73
N ILE A 22 -7.64 -15.23 -9.62
CA ILE A 22 -7.44 -15.93 -10.89
C ILE A 22 -6.44 -15.15 -11.76
N GLY A 23 -6.60 -13.85 -11.90
CA GLY A 23 -5.68 -13.00 -12.67
C GLY A 23 -4.24 -13.09 -12.19
N ARG A 24 -4.00 -13.06 -10.87
CA ARG A 24 -2.66 -13.22 -10.27
C ARG A 24 -2.07 -14.60 -10.56
N ARG A 25 -2.83 -15.67 -10.36
CA ARG A 25 -2.39 -17.05 -10.65
C ARG A 25 -2.05 -17.22 -12.13
N MET A 26 -2.89 -16.71 -13.03
CA MET A 26 -2.62 -16.75 -14.46
C MET A 26 -1.37 -15.95 -14.84
N SER A 27 -1.19 -14.77 -14.26
CA SER A 27 0.01 -13.94 -14.48
C SER A 27 1.27 -14.69 -14.04
N PHE A 28 1.25 -15.30 -12.85
CA PHE A 28 2.36 -16.11 -12.36
C PHE A 28 2.64 -17.30 -13.29
N LEU A 29 1.63 -18.08 -13.64
CA LEU A 29 1.78 -19.26 -14.51
C LEU A 29 2.36 -18.92 -15.89
N ARG A 30 1.98 -17.78 -16.47
CA ARG A 30 2.54 -17.31 -17.75
C ARG A 30 4.04 -17.01 -17.66
N HIS A 31 4.54 -16.61 -16.49
CA HIS A 31 5.91 -16.19 -16.31
C HIS A 31 6.78 -17.21 -15.57
N VAL A 32 6.23 -18.31 -15.04
CA VAL A 32 6.97 -19.27 -14.24
C VAL A 32 8.18 -19.85 -14.97
N ALA A 33 8.05 -20.17 -16.25
CA ALA A 33 9.17 -20.69 -17.06
C ALA A 33 10.32 -19.67 -17.21
N TYR A 34 9.97 -18.41 -17.40
CA TYR A 34 10.95 -17.29 -17.45
C TYR A 34 11.64 -17.13 -16.09
N LEU A 35 10.88 -17.12 -15.02
CA LEU A 35 11.39 -16.96 -13.66
C LEU A 35 12.38 -18.10 -13.30
N ILE A 36 12.03 -19.35 -13.62
CA ILE A 36 12.91 -20.51 -13.38
C ILE A 36 14.19 -20.41 -14.20
N LYS A 37 14.07 -20.05 -15.49
CA LYS A 37 15.22 -19.92 -16.38
C LYS A 37 16.20 -18.82 -15.91
N ASN A 38 15.69 -17.75 -15.31
CA ASN A 38 16.48 -16.60 -14.87
C ASN A 38 16.75 -16.58 -13.38
N ARG A 39 16.65 -17.71 -12.67
CA ARG A 39 16.73 -17.79 -11.20
C ARG A 39 17.98 -17.14 -10.59
N ALA A 40 19.07 -17.04 -11.33
CA ALA A 40 20.33 -16.44 -10.87
C ALA A 40 20.54 -15.00 -11.39
N LYS A 41 19.53 -14.40 -12.05
CA LYS A 41 19.66 -13.06 -12.61
C LYS A 41 19.77 -12.00 -11.51
N ALA A 42 20.91 -11.35 -11.44
CA ALA A 42 21.17 -10.15 -10.64
C ALA A 42 20.90 -8.88 -11.49
N ARG A 43 20.97 -7.73 -10.87
CA ARG A 43 20.89 -6.44 -11.58
C ARG A 43 22.15 -6.21 -12.43
N ASP A 44 21.97 -5.72 -13.64
CA ASP A 44 23.06 -5.28 -14.52
C ASP A 44 23.23 -3.75 -14.40
N ILE A 45 24.33 -3.32 -13.80
CA ILE A 45 24.63 -1.89 -13.60
C ILE A 45 24.95 -1.13 -14.89
N THR A 46 25.22 -1.84 -15.99
CA THR A 46 25.49 -1.22 -17.30
C THR A 46 24.22 -0.86 -18.06
N MET A 47 23.08 -1.41 -17.65
CA MET A 47 21.78 -1.14 -18.24
C MET A 47 21.03 -0.05 -17.46
N SER A 48 20.29 0.79 -18.18
CA SER A 48 19.37 1.74 -17.57
C SER A 48 18.29 1.02 -16.74
N GLU A 49 17.72 1.74 -15.76
CA GLU A 49 16.57 1.23 -14.99
C GLU A 49 15.41 0.86 -15.90
N GLY A 50 14.77 -0.27 -15.62
CA GLY A 50 13.60 -0.76 -16.34
C GLY A 50 13.18 -2.14 -15.82
N GLU A 51 11.99 -2.59 -16.21
CA GLU A 51 11.44 -3.90 -15.80
C GLU A 51 12.39 -5.07 -16.05
N HIS A 52 13.18 -4.99 -17.13
CA HIS A 52 14.10 -6.07 -17.52
C HIS A 52 15.42 -6.07 -16.75
N ASN A 53 15.71 -5.04 -15.98
CA ASN A 53 16.94 -4.92 -15.20
C ASN A 53 16.73 -5.14 -13.68
N ALA A 54 15.58 -5.57 -13.26
CA ALA A 54 15.31 -5.90 -11.86
C ALA A 54 15.95 -7.25 -11.47
N PRO A 55 16.44 -7.40 -10.22
CA PRO A 55 16.84 -8.70 -9.70
C PRO A 55 15.67 -9.68 -9.76
N ILE A 56 15.94 -10.92 -10.13
CA ILE A 56 14.90 -11.92 -10.30
C ILE A 56 14.07 -12.17 -9.02
N VAL A 57 14.68 -12.02 -7.85
CA VAL A 57 14.01 -12.13 -6.55
C VAL A 57 12.86 -11.12 -6.45
N LYS A 58 13.08 -9.86 -6.92
CA LYS A 58 12.05 -8.83 -6.97
C LYS A 58 10.91 -9.26 -7.89
N GLU A 59 11.22 -9.71 -9.11
CA GLU A 59 10.21 -10.13 -10.09
C GLU A 59 9.35 -11.30 -9.55
N TRP A 60 9.98 -12.31 -8.94
CA TRP A 60 9.28 -13.43 -8.32
C TRP A 60 8.33 -12.97 -7.23
N PHE A 61 8.85 -12.18 -6.30
CA PHE A 61 8.09 -11.70 -5.15
C PHE A 61 6.89 -10.84 -5.58
N CYS A 62 7.12 -9.88 -6.47
CA CYS A 62 6.06 -9.03 -6.99
C CYS A 62 4.97 -9.83 -7.71
N ARG A 63 5.34 -10.81 -8.54
CA ARG A 63 4.35 -11.61 -9.27
C ARG A 63 3.56 -12.54 -8.36
N LEU A 64 4.18 -13.13 -7.34
CA LEU A 64 3.49 -13.97 -6.37
C LEU A 64 2.50 -13.18 -5.52
N LEU A 65 2.85 -11.95 -5.15
CA LEU A 65 1.97 -11.08 -4.36
C LEU A 65 1.01 -10.24 -5.21
N GLY A 66 1.14 -10.25 -6.54
CA GLY A 66 0.36 -9.37 -7.42
C GLY A 66 0.67 -7.89 -7.22
N ILE A 67 1.93 -7.57 -6.89
CA ILE A 67 2.42 -6.20 -6.75
C ILE A 67 2.93 -5.73 -8.11
N ASN A 68 2.67 -4.46 -8.43
CA ASN A 68 3.29 -3.84 -9.60
C ASN A 68 4.79 -3.66 -9.33
N GLY A 69 5.63 -4.37 -10.08
CA GLY A 69 7.09 -4.32 -9.94
C GLY A 69 7.74 -3.08 -10.58
N ASN A 70 6.95 -2.18 -11.18
CA ASN A 70 7.47 -1.00 -11.87
C ASN A 70 8.03 0.01 -10.86
N GLU A 71 9.32 0.31 -10.95
CA GLU A 71 10.02 1.25 -10.06
C GLU A 71 9.65 2.72 -10.31
N GLU A 72 8.93 3.02 -11.38
CA GLU A 72 8.43 4.39 -11.65
C GLU A 72 7.30 4.79 -10.70
N HIS A 73 6.55 3.82 -10.18
CA HIS A 73 5.53 4.06 -9.16
C HIS A 73 6.15 4.11 -7.77
N THR A 74 6.73 5.25 -7.42
CA THR A 74 7.18 5.48 -6.05
C THR A 74 6.03 5.97 -5.18
N VAL A 75 6.03 5.57 -3.92
CA VAL A 75 5.08 6.05 -2.91
C VAL A 75 5.03 7.58 -2.85
N GLY A 76 6.21 8.21 -2.95
CA GLY A 76 6.35 9.67 -2.98
C GLY A 76 5.69 10.33 -4.20
N ASN A 77 5.39 9.60 -5.27
CA ASN A 77 4.70 10.11 -6.44
C ASN A 77 3.21 9.75 -6.43
N VAL A 78 2.83 8.62 -5.85
CA VAL A 78 1.45 8.13 -5.84
C VAL A 78 0.55 9.04 -5.01
N LEU A 79 0.87 9.29 -3.75
CA LEU A 79 0.04 10.10 -2.86
C LEU A 79 -0.07 11.57 -3.31
N PRO A 80 1.03 12.28 -3.64
CA PRO A 80 0.95 13.63 -4.21
C PRO A 80 0.25 13.67 -5.56
N GLY A 81 0.40 12.65 -6.40
CA GLY A 81 -0.30 12.53 -7.67
C GLY A 81 -1.83 12.51 -7.52
N HIS A 82 -2.32 11.99 -6.40
CA HIS A 82 -3.72 12.04 -6.01
C HIS A 82 -4.12 13.26 -5.19
N ASN A 83 -3.19 14.20 -4.97
CA ASN A 83 -3.36 15.36 -4.08
C ASN A 83 -3.79 14.95 -2.66
N LEU A 84 -3.21 13.87 -2.15
CA LEU A 84 -3.51 13.35 -0.82
C LEU A 84 -2.26 13.30 0.04
N GLN A 85 -2.44 13.54 1.33
CA GLN A 85 -1.44 13.32 2.36
C GLN A 85 -2.01 12.36 3.41
N LEU A 86 -1.24 11.34 3.76
CA LEU A 86 -1.60 10.46 4.85
C LEU A 86 -1.31 11.15 6.18
N ILE A 87 -2.29 11.15 7.07
CA ILE A 87 -2.11 11.66 8.42
C ILE A 87 -1.90 10.47 9.34
N GLU A 88 -0.67 10.23 9.75
CA GLU A 88 -0.41 9.34 10.85
C GLU A 88 -0.57 10.06 12.18
N LYS A 89 -1.02 9.33 13.20
CA LYS A 89 -1.22 9.83 14.56
C LYS A 89 0.08 10.38 15.14
N LYS A 90 0.22 11.71 15.23
CA LYS A 90 1.10 12.28 16.25
C LYS A 90 0.29 12.50 17.52
N PRO A 91 0.74 11.98 18.69
CA PRO A 91 -0.03 12.05 19.95
C PRO A 91 -0.33 13.46 20.44
N ASP A 92 0.34 14.50 19.97
CA ASP A 92 0.35 15.85 20.53
C ASP A 92 -0.15 16.97 19.60
N ARG A 93 -1.09 16.70 18.69
CA ARG A 93 -1.66 17.77 17.88
C ARG A 93 -2.83 18.50 18.58
N PRO A 94 -2.89 19.86 18.46
CA PRO A 94 -3.88 20.68 19.14
C PRO A 94 -5.32 20.40 18.66
N LEU A 95 -6.28 20.82 19.48
CA LEU A 95 -7.74 20.62 19.37
C LEU A 95 -8.34 20.88 17.98
N ALA A 96 -7.73 21.75 17.17
CA ALA A 96 -8.21 22.09 15.82
C ALA A 96 -8.24 20.88 14.86
N ASP A 97 -7.31 19.91 15.01
CA ASP A 97 -7.31 18.67 14.21
C ASP A 97 -8.29 17.62 14.77
N ARG A 98 -8.84 17.82 15.97
CA ARG A 98 -9.87 16.96 16.57
C ARG A 98 -11.28 17.27 16.08
N LEU A 99 -11.53 18.45 15.56
CA LEU A 99 -12.83 18.87 15.01
C LEU A 99 -13.19 18.15 13.69
N ASP A 100 -12.26 17.41 13.11
CA ASP A 100 -12.46 16.65 11.88
C ASP A 100 -13.15 15.31 12.10
N ALA A 101 -13.09 14.77 13.30
CA ALA A 101 -14.02 13.76 13.76
C ALA A 101 -15.20 14.53 14.39
N LEU A 102 -16.19 14.91 13.61
CA LEU A 102 -17.53 15.12 14.16
C LEU A 102 -17.90 13.80 14.79
N LEU A 103 -17.62 13.68 16.10
CA LEU A 103 -18.09 12.58 16.93
C LEU A 103 -19.59 12.56 16.74
N ILE A 104 -20.06 11.55 16.05
CA ILE A 104 -21.48 11.32 15.90
C ILE A 104 -21.97 10.99 17.30
N ASP A 105 -23.00 11.70 17.74
CA ASP A 105 -23.67 11.38 19.01
C ASP A 105 -24.08 9.90 18.95
N GLU A 106 -23.68 9.10 19.93
CA GLU A 106 -23.98 7.67 19.98
C GLU A 106 -25.48 7.39 19.84
N ARG A 107 -26.32 8.35 20.22
CA ARG A 107 -27.80 8.29 20.04
C ARG A 107 -28.21 8.24 18.57
N MET A 108 -27.42 8.77 17.65
CA MET A 108 -27.67 8.70 16.21
C MET A 108 -27.36 7.31 15.62
N LEU A 109 -26.70 6.45 16.39
CA LEU A 109 -26.31 5.09 15.99
C LEU A 109 -27.34 4.04 16.43
N GLU A 110 -28.52 4.46 16.91
CA GLU A 110 -29.62 3.53 17.20
C GLU A 110 -30.02 2.78 15.92
N PRO A 111 -30.32 1.47 16.03
CA PRO A 111 -30.60 0.61 14.87
C PRO A 111 -31.68 1.13 13.93
N GLU A 112 -32.60 1.95 14.43
CA GLU A 112 -33.71 2.53 13.65
C GLU A 112 -33.23 3.60 12.66
N HIS A 113 -32.11 4.28 12.96
CA HIS A 113 -31.55 5.36 12.16
C HIS A 113 -30.37 4.93 11.29
N VAL A 114 -29.89 3.70 11.46
CA VAL A 114 -28.69 3.19 10.80
C VAL A 114 -29.04 2.26 9.65
N THR A 115 -28.43 2.50 8.50
CA THR A 115 -28.56 1.59 7.36
C THR A 115 -27.17 1.15 6.91
N ALA A 116 -27.00 -0.16 6.68
CA ALA A 116 -25.78 -0.69 6.09
C ALA A 116 -25.63 -0.22 4.64
N VAL A 117 -24.39 0.04 4.23
CA VAL A 117 -24.07 0.29 2.84
C VAL A 117 -24.11 -1.04 2.09
N THR A 118 -24.75 -1.04 0.92
CA THR A 118 -24.85 -2.19 0.03
C THR A 118 -23.92 -2.05 -1.15
N TYR A 119 -23.42 -3.18 -1.64
CA TYR A 119 -22.57 -3.19 -2.83
C TYR A 119 -23.31 -2.71 -4.07
N GLU A 120 -22.67 -1.86 -4.86
CA GLU A 120 -23.11 -1.41 -6.17
C GLU A 120 -22.02 -1.65 -7.21
N GLN A 121 -22.42 -2.14 -8.38
CA GLN A 121 -21.50 -2.27 -9.50
C GLN A 121 -21.19 -0.88 -10.05
N LEU A 122 -19.91 -0.54 -10.10
CA LEU A 122 -19.40 0.74 -10.58
C LEU A 122 -18.92 0.62 -12.03
N ALA A 123 -18.65 1.77 -12.67
CA ALA A 123 -18.10 1.82 -14.01
C ALA A 123 -16.75 1.10 -14.08
N THR A 124 -16.53 0.32 -15.14
CA THR A 124 -15.30 -0.46 -15.35
C THR A 124 -14.34 0.21 -16.34
N ASP A 125 -14.85 1.11 -17.17
CA ASP A 125 -14.06 1.87 -18.12
C ASP A 125 -13.35 3.07 -17.46
N GLU A 126 -12.22 3.48 -18.00
CA GLU A 126 -11.39 4.54 -17.45
C GLU A 126 -12.07 5.91 -17.42
N GLU A 127 -12.95 6.20 -18.39
CA GLU A 127 -13.70 7.45 -18.42
C GLU A 127 -14.75 7.51 -17.29
N GLY A 128 -15.47 6.42 -17.10
CA GLY A 128 -16.44 6.27 -16.01
C GLY A 128 -15.76 6.40 -14.63
N LYS A 129 -14.63 5.73 -14.44
CA LYS A 129 -13.83 5.84 -13.20
C LYS A 129 -13.40 7.28 -12.92
N ARG A 130 -12.85 7.99 -13.91
CA ARG A 130 -12.44 9.40 -13.75
C ARG A 130 -13.62 10.29 -13.36
N LYS A 131 -14.79 10.07 -13.96
CA LYS A 131 -16.01 10.79 -13.62
C LYS A 131 -16.45 10.52 -12.19
N GLU A 132 -16.45 9.25 -11.76
CA GLU A 132 -16.81 8.86 -10.40
C GLU A 132 -15.84 9.43 -9.37
N TYR A 133 -14.52 9.39 -9.62
CA TYR A 133 -13.53 9.99 -8.71
C TYR A 133 -13.61 11.52 -8.66
N SER A 134 -13.99 12.17 -9.76
CA SER A 134 -14.27 13.60 -9.77
C SER A 134 -15.49 13.94 -8.90
N GLN A 135 -16.55 13.13 -8.97
CA GLN A 135 -17.72 13.28 -8.11
C GLN A 135 -17.38 13.06 -6.62
N LEU A 136 -16.59 12.02 -6.32
CA LEU A 136 -16.13 11.73 -4.97
C LEU A 136 -15.43 12.95 -4.34
N ARG A 137 -14.52 13.57 -5.11
CA ARG A 137 -13.79 14.78 -4.66
C ARG A 137 -14.70 16.00 -4.47
N ALA A 138 -15.71 16.13 -5.32
CA ALA A 138 -16.63 17.26 -5.24
C ALA A 138 -17.61 17.14 -4.05
N GLU A 139 -18.04 15.93 -3.72
CA GLU A 139 -19.14 15.69 -2.78
C GLU A 139 -18.69 15.29 -1.37
N LEU A 140 -17.50 14.70 -1.21
CA LEU A 140 -16.99 14.35 0.11
C LEU A 140 -15.99 15.41 0.62
N PRO A 141 -16.33 16.15 1.69
CA PRO A 141 -15.48 17.21 2.25
C PRO A 141 -14.09 16.76 2.69
N ILE A 142 -13.91 15.46 2.96
CA ILE A 142 -12.61 14.88 3.33
C ILE A 142 -11.54 15.14 2.25
N PHE A 143 -11.92 15.15 0.97
CA PHE A 143 -11.00 15.43 -0.13
C PHE A 143 -10.65 16.92 -0.28
N ASN A 144 -11.49 17.84 0.19
CA ASN A 144 -11.21 19.27 0.15
C ASN A 144 -10.00 19.65 1.01
N ARG A 145 -9.62 18.82 1.97
CA ARG A 145 -8.48 19.02 2.86
C ARG A 145 -7.22 18.33 2.38
N ASN A 146 -7.28 17.59 1.31
CA ASN A 146 -6.18 16.79 0.75
C ASN A 146 -5.51 15.84 1.76
N ARG A 147 -6.27 15.39 2.79
CA ARG A 147 -5.75 14.56 3.87
C ARG A 147 -6.70 13.42 4.19
N ILE A 148 -6.16 12.20 4.26
CA ILE A 148 -6.89 11.02 4.72
C ILE A 148 -6.19 10.46 5.97
N SER A 149 -6.98 9.91 6.90
CA SER A 149 -6.40 9.23 8.04
C SER A 149 -5.87 7.85 7.64
N GLY A 150 -4.79 7.39 8.28
CA GLY A 150 -4.28 6.04 8.06
C GLY A 150 -5.33 4.96 8.31
N ASP A 151 -6.22 5.17 9.29
CA ASP A 151 -7.34 4.27 9.56
C ASP A 151 -8.32 4.20 8.37
N LEU A 152 -8.75 5.33 7.81
CA LEU A 152 -9.60 5.34 6.62
C LEU A 152 -8.88 4.72 5.41
N PHE A 153 -7.60 5.02 5.23
CA PHE A 153 -6.80 4.45 4.16
C PHE A 153 -6.76 2.92 4.19
N ARG A 154 -6.61 2.33 5.38
CA ARG A 154 -6.54 0.87 5.55
C ARG A 154 -7.90 0.20 5.61
N HIS A 155 -8.83 0.75 6.40
CA HIS A 155 -10.10 0.11 6.73
C HIS A 155 -11.28 0.58 5.86
N GLY A 156 -11.13 1.69 5.12
CA GLY A 156 -12.15 2.20 4.21
C GLY A 156 -12.39 1.33 2.96
N ILE A 157 -11.65 0.25 2.80
CA ILE A 157 -11.85 -0.71 1.71
C ILE A 157 -12.98 -1.71 2.00
N SER A 158 -13.42 -1.87 3.24
CA SER A 158 -14.51 -2.77 3.63
C SER A 158 -15.82 -2.01 3.72
N LEU A 159 -16.84 -2.41 2.93
CA LEU A 159 -18.18 -1.84 3.02
C LEU A 159 -18.83 -2.08 4.38
N GLY A 160 -18.44 -3.12 5.08
CA GLY A 160 -18.89 -3.42 6.45
C GLY A 160 -18.56 -2.32 7.46
N ASN A 161 -17.54 -1.50 7.18
CA ASN A 161 -17.14 -0.39 8.04
C ASN A 161 -17.95 0.88 7.79
N TYR A 162 -18.77 0.95 6.75
CA TYR A 162 -19.60 2.12 6.44
C TYR A 162 -21.02 1.95 6.94
N ARG A 163 -21.61 3.07 7.36
CA ARG A 163 -23.05 3.17 7.69
C ARG A 163 -23.60 4.47 7.14
N ILE A 164 -24.87 4.45 6.79
CA ILE A 164 -25.65 5.65 6.47
C ILE A 164 -26.56 5.89 7.66
N VAL A 165 -26.43 7.05 8.27
CA VAL A 165 -27.14 7.45 9.49
C VAL A 165 -28.10 8.58 9.15
N GLU A 166 -29.36 8.49 9.56
CA GLU A 166 -30.33 9.58 9.48
C GLU A 166 -30.15 10.53 10.67
N ALA A 167 -29.53 11.69 10.42
CA ALA A 167 -29.26 12.68 11.46
C ALA A 167 -30.48 13.52 11.79
N LYS A 168 -31.28 13.88 10.78
CA LYS A 168 -32.55 14.58 10.86
C LYS A 168 -33.45 14.04 9.75
N LYS A 169 -34.75 14.26 9.87
CA LYS A 169 -35.72 13.84 8.83
C LYS A 169 -35.29 14.37 7.45
N GLY A 170 -34.87 13.45 6.56
CA GLY A 170 -34.44 13.77 5.22
C GLY A 170 -32.97 14.23 5.09
N GLU A 171 -32.17 14.17 6.16
CA GLU A 171 -30.72 14.43 6.10
C GLU A 171 -29.95 13.17 6.53
N TYR A 172 -29.09 12.67 5.66
CA TYR A 172 -28.30 11.44 5.85
C TYR A 172 -26.82 11.75 5.93
N LEU A 173 -26.11 11.04 6.78
CA LEU A 173 -24.66 11.09 6.94
C LEU A 173 -24.04 9.78 6.48
N LEU A 174 -22.94 9.86 5.75
CA LEU A 174 -22.07 8.74 5.51
C LEU A 174 -20.99 8.69 6.59
N VAL A 175 -20.95 7.60 7.33
CA VAL A 175 -19.99 7.42 8.42
C VAL A 175 -19.18 6.17 8.24
N VAL A 176 -17.93 6.20 8.70
CA VAL A 176 -17.02 5.06 8.71
C VAL A 176 -16.56 4.76 10.12
N HIS A 177 -16.53 3.47 10.47
CA HIS A 177 -16.03 3.02 11.76
C HIS A 177 -14.51 3.18 11.83
N ASN A 178 -14.02 3.86 12.87
CA ASN A 178 -12.59 4.00 13.13
C ASN A 178 -12.16 2.86 14.07
N LYS A 179 -11.48 1.86 13.52
CA LYS A 179 -11.04 0.68 14.28
C LYS A 179 -9.93 0.98 15.29
N GLU A 180 -9.09 1.97 15.02
CA GLU A 180 -7.96 2.32 15.89
C GLU A 180 -8.37 3.13 17.11
N LYS A 181 -9.34 4.05 16.93
CA LYS A 181 -9.79 4.95 18.02
C LYS A 181 -11.04 4.49 18.72
N GLY A 182 -11.77 3.58 18.11
CA GLY A 182 -13.16 3.31 18.40
C GLY A 182 -14.07 4.51 18.05
N GLY A 183 -15.28 4.24 17.60
CA GLY A 183 -16.24 5.28 17.23
C GLY A 183 -16.38 5.47 15.72
N TRP A 184 -17.09 6.53 15.32
CA TRP A 184 -17.48 6.76 13.94
C TRP A 184 -17.02 8.13 13.44
N THR A 185 -16.52 8.18 12.22
CA THR A 185 -16.09 9.41 11.55
C THR A 185 -17.08 9.76 10.46
N ASN A 186 -17.55 11.00 10.44
CA ASN A 186 -18.41 11.51 9.38
C ASN A 186 -17.57 11.86 8.14
N LEU A 187 -17.93 11.29 6.98
CA LEU A 187 -17.28 11.54 5.71
C LEU A 187 -17.99 12.60 4.87
N GLY A 188 -19.31 12.71 5.02
CA GLY A 188 -20.13 13.65 4.25
C GLY A 188 -21.60 13.49 4.56
N ARG A 189 -22.41 14.43 4.05
CA ARG A 189 -23.87 14.47 4.26
C ARG A 189 -24.59 14.85 2.98
N THR A 190 -25.81 14.32 2.82
CA THR A 190 -26.72 14.66 1.72
C THR A 190 -28.18 14.31 2.13
N ASP A 191 -29.12 14.81 1.38
CA ASP A 191 -30.55 14.48 1.44
C ASP A 191 -30.92 13.17 0.73
N ASN A 192 -29.96 12.58 -0.02
CA ASN A 192 -30.21 11.39 -0.84
C ASN A 192 -29.40 10.18 -0.35
N LYS A 193 -30.09 9.26 0.35
CA LYS A 193 -29.52 8.03 0.87
C LYS A 193 -28.85 7.14 -0.21
N LYS A 194 -29.47 7.02 -1.41
CA LYS A 194 -28.87 6.23 -2.50
C LYS A 194 -27.55 6.84 -2.96
N ARG A 195 -27.48 8.16 -2.99
CA ARG A 195 -26.26 8.87 -3.35
C ARG A 195 -25.10 8.56 -2.41
N LEU A 196 -25.35 8.53 -1.10
CA LEU A 196 -24.33 8.14 -0.12
C LEU A 196 -23.87 6.68 -0.30
N ASN A 197 -24.79 5.77 -0.65
CA ASN A 197 -24.42 4.39 -0.94
C ASN A 197 -23.45 4.31 -2.14
N THR A 198 -23.76 5.02 -3.22
CA THR A 198 -22.88 5.09 -4.39
C THR A 198 -21.52 5.72 -4.05
N LEU A 199 -21.51 6.84 -3.31
CA LEU A 199 -20.26 7.48 -2.86
C LEU A 199 -19.40 6.57 -1.99
N ALA A 200 -20.00 5.76 -1.11
CA ALA A 200 -19.28 4.79 -0.30
C ALA A 200 -18.60 3.71 -1.16
N ASN A 201 -19.31 3.21 -2.19
CA ASN A 201 -18.75 2.24 -3.12
C ASN A 201 -17.60 2.83 -3.96
N ILE A 202 -17.75 4.07 -4.45
CA ILE A 202 -16.69 4.77 -5.18
C ILE A 202 -15.48 5.00 -4.28
N LEU A 203 -15.69 5.46 -3.03
CA LEU A 203 -14.62 5.68 -2.06
C LEU A 203 -13.86 4.39 -1.74
N ARG A 204 -14.58 3.30 -1.48
CA ARG A 204 -14.00 1.98 -1.25
C ARG A 204 -13.06 1.58 -2.39
N ARG A 205 -13.55 1.66 -3.63
CA ARG A 205 -12.75 1.32 -4.82
C ARG A 205 -11.53 2.21 -4.95
N TYR A 206 -11.71 3.51 -4.80
CA TYR A 206 -10.61 4.48 -4.84
C TYR A 206 -9.51 4.17 -3.81
N LEU A 207 -9.89 3.89 -2.55
CA LEU A 207 -8.93 3.54 -1.50
C LEU A 207 -8.23 2.20 -1.77
N LEU A 208 -8.94 1.23 -2.35
CA LEU A 208 -8.37 -0.06 -2.73
C LEU A 208 -7.32 0.10 -3.83
N GLU A 209 -7.62 0.85 -4.89
CA GLU A 209 -6.67 1.13 -5.97
C GLU A 209 -5.46 1.89 -5.44
N LEU A 210 -5.68 2.92 -4.61
CA LEU A 210 -4.60 3.71 -4.00
C LEU A 210 -3.69 2.85 -3.09
N ASN A 211 -4.26 1.94 -2.31
CA ASN A 211 -3.47 1.01 -1.51
C ASN A 211 -2.58 0.12 -2.39
N ARG A 212 -3.11 -0.38 -3.51
CA ARG A 212 -2.36 -1.22 -4.46
C ARG A 212 -1.22 -0.45 -5.13
N GLU A 213 -1.46 0.78 -5.52
CA GLU A 213 -0.44 1.64 -6.12
C GLU A 213 0.69 1.98 -5.14
N CYS A 214 0.38 2.05 -3.84
CA CYS A 214 1.36 2.28 -2.79
C CYS A 214 2.17 1.02 -2.39
N GLU A 215 1.78 -0.17 -2.85
CA GLU A 215 2.51 -1.39 -2.57
C GLU A 215 3.70 -1.53 -3.53
N THR A 216 4.89 -1.24 -3.01
CA THR A 216 6.15 -1.29 -3.76
C THR A 216 7.14 -2.25 -3.10
N VAL A 217 8.10 -2.72 -3.88
CA VAL A 217 9.19 -3.60 -3.42
C VAL A 217 10.50 -3.05 -3.94
N TYR A 218 11.42 -2.74 -3.06
CA TYR A 218 12.78 -2.38 -3.43
C TYR A 218 13.73 -3.49 -3.04
N VAL A 219 14.65 -3.79 -3.92
CA VAL A 219 15.71 -4.79 -3.69
C VAL A 219 17.03 -4.12 -3.98
N LEU A 220 17.89 -4.08 -2.96
CA LEU A 220 19.22 -3.49 -3.02
C LEU A 220 20.28 -4.56 -2.76
N GLU A 221 21.27 -4.61 -3.63
CA GLU A 221 22.45 -5.46 -3.54
C GLU A 221 23.67 -4.58 -3.15
N PRO A 222 24.06 -4.52 -1.87
CA PRO A 222 25.13 -3.62 -1.41
C PRO A 222 26.47 -3.88 -2.10
N VAL A 223 26.71 -5.09 -2.59
CA VAL A 223 27.92 -5.48 -3.33
C VAL A 223 28.15 -4.61 -4.59
N LEU A 224 27.10 -4.03 -5.16
CA LEU A 224 27.21 -3.13 -6.31
C LEU A 224 27.97 -1.84 -5.97
N VAL A 225 27.97 -1.44 -4.67
CA VAL A 225 28.67 -0.27 -4.16
C VAL A 225 29.92 -0.69 -3.35
N ARG A 226 29.77 -1.69 -2.49
CA ARG A 226 30.81 -2.17 -1.58
C ARG A 226 31.11 -3.63 -1.80
N LYS A 227 32.29 -3.92 -2.35
CA LYS A 227 32.77 -5.29 -2.58
C LYS A 227 32.97 -6.07 -1.27
N THR A 228 33.00 -5.39 -0.11
CA THR A 228 33.17 -5.98 1.22
C THR A 228 31.88 -6.61 1.79
N GLU A 229 30.76 -6.40 1.14
CA GLU A 229 29.45 -6.95 1.56
C GLU A 229 28.87 -7.90 0.49
N PRO A 230 29.62 -8.96 0.12
CA PRO A 230 29.10 -9.93 -0.84
C PRO A 230 27.93 -10.69 -0.23
N PHE A 231 27.05 -11.18 -1.08
CA PHE A 231 25.95 -12.08 -0.71
C PHE A 231 24.88 -11.47 0.20
N ARG A 232 24.83 -10.14 0.37
CA ARG A 232 23.72 -9.46 1.07
C ARG A 232 22.64 -8.98 0.11
N LEU A 233 21.39 -9.14 0.54
CA LEU A 233 20.21 -8.66 -0.17
C LEU A 233 19.32 -7.90 0.81
N LEU A 234 19.10 -6.61 0.55
CA LEU A 234 18.22 -5.77 1.35
C LEU A 234 16.91 -5.59 0.63
N ILE A 235 15.81 -5.95 1.28
CA ILE A 235 14.46 -5.87 0.72
C ILE A 235 13.69 -4.86 1.54
N VAL A 236 13.20 -3.81 0.89
CA VAL A 236 12.49 -2.71 1.55
C VAL A 236 11.02 -2.72 1.11
N LEU A 237 10.12 -2.69 2.10
CA LEU A 237 8.68 -2.81 1.94
C LEU A 237 7.96 -1.71 2.73
N PRO A 238 6.84 -1.16 2.23
CA PRO A 238 6.04 -0.18 2.95
C PRO A 238 5.23 -0.87 4.07
N MET A 239 5.36 -0.39 5.32
CA MET A 239 4.66 -0.96 6.48
C MET A 239 3.23 -0.45 6.64
N TRP A 240 2.89 0.64 6.00
CA TRP A 240 1.68 1.42 6.23
C TRP A 240 0.51 1.09 5.30
N THR A 241 0.74 0.31 4.23
CA THR A 241 -0.32 -0.15 3.34
C THR A 241 -1.16 -1.24 3.99
N LEU A 242 -2.36 -1.47 3.46
CA LEU A 242 -3.33 -2.39 4.04
C LEU A 242 -2.77 -3.78 4.33
N ARG A 243 -2.23 -4.46 3.30
CA ARG A 243 -1.75 -5.83 3.44
C ARG A 243 -0.49 -5.89 4.29
N PHE A 244 0.46 -5.00 4.01
CA PHE A 244 1.75 -4.99 4.70
C PHE A 244 1.67 -4.47 6.14
N HIS A 245 0.57 -3.85 6.54
CA HIS A 245 0.34 -3.50 7.94
C HIS A 245 0.03 -4.74 8.80
N SER A 246 -0.55 -5.79 8.23
CA SER A 246 -0.90 -7.03 8.93
C SER A 246 0.34 -7.84 9.33
N PRO A 247 0.54 -8.17 10.61
CA PRO A 247 1.65 -9.02 11.05
C PRO A 247 1.66 -10.39 10.38
N ARG A 248 0.48 -11.00 10.20
CA ARG A 248 0.33 -12.30 9.51
C ARG A 248 0.78 -12.24 8.06
N PHE A 249 0.43 -11.16 7.36
CA PHE A 249 0.86 -10.97 5.97
C PHE A 249 2.38 -10.74 5.87
N ARG A 250 2.98 -10.02 6.83
CA ARG A 250 4.44 -9.84 6.90
C ARG A 250 5.15 -11.17 7.09
N GLU A 251 4.62 -12.02 7.97
CA GLU A 251 5.18 -13.36 8.17
C GLU A 251 5.09 -14.20 6.90
N MET A 252 3.96 -14.18 6.19
CA MET A 252 3.81 -14.82 4.89
C MET A 252 4.83 -14.29 3.87
N CYS A 253 5.08 -12.97 3.84
CA CYS A 253 6.10 -12.37 2.99
C CYS A 253 7.50 -12.89 3.34
N ARG A 254 7.82 -13.02 4.63
CA ARG A 254 9.10 -13.58 5.11
C ARG A 254 9.29 -15.02 4.61
N GLU A 255 8.32 -15.90 4.81
CA GLU A 255 8.38 -17.28 4.37
C GLU A 255 8.49 -17.41 2.84
N LEU A 256 7.76 -16.54 2.12
CA LEU A 256 7.83 -16.48 0.66
C LEU A 256 9.23 -16.10 0.18
N LEU A 257 9.81 -15.04 0.74
CA LEU A 257 11.16 -14.60 0.42
C LEU A 257 12.20 -15.66 0.78
N ARG A 258 12.03 -16.36 1.91
CA ARG A 258 12.89 -17.47 2.31
C ARG A 258 12.90 -18.59 1.27
N SER A 259 11.77 -18.84 0.62
CA SER A 259 11.67 -19.88 -0.43
C SER A 259 12.26 -19.46 -1.78
N ILE A 260 12.32 -18.14 -2.05
CA ILE A 260 12.75 -17.59 -3.34
C ILE A 260 14.24 -17.24 -3.33
N ILE A 261 14.74 -16.67 -2.23
CA ILE A 261 16.12 -16.21 -2.12
C ILE A 261 17.06 -17.43 -2.17
N PRO A 262 18.08 -17.41 -3.06
CA PRO A 262 19.08 -18.46 -3.10
C PRO A 262 19.79 -18.62 -1.75
N ALA A 263 20.07 -19.84 -1.34
CA ALA A 263 20.62 -20.17 -0.03
C ALA A 263 21.99 -19.52 0.30
N HIS A 264 22.73 -19.07 -0.71
CA HIS A 264 24.00 -18.37 -0.52
C HIS A 264 23.84 -16.88 -0.26
N LEU A 265 22.63 -16.31 -0.36
CA LEU A 265 22.36 -14.90 -0.12
C LEU A 265 21.74 -14.70 1.26
N ALA A 266 22.31 -13.78 2.03
CA ALA A 266 21.74 -13.32 3.28
C ALA A 266 20.73 -12.21 3.03
N GLY A 267 19.44 -12.54 3.09
CA GLY A 267 18.34 -11.61 2.89
C GLY A 267 17.90 -10.94 4.19
N ARG A 268 17.67 -9.64 4.16
CA ARG A 268 17.06 -8.87 5.25
C ARG A 268 15.87 -8.09 4.73
N ILE A 269 14.77 -8.07 5.48
CA ILE A 269 13.56 -7.31 5.16
C ILE A 269 13.48 -6.11 6.09
N TYR A 270 13.25 -4.95 5.50
CA TYR A 270 13.03 -3.69 6.19
C TYR A 270 11.63 -3.17 5.92
N TRP A 271 10.85 -3.00 6.98
CA TRP A 271 9.50 -2.46 6.92
C TRP A 271 9.55 -0.99 7.29
N MET A 272 9.30 -0.13 6.31
CA MET A 272 9.40 1.33 6.48
C MET A 272 8.04 1.99 6.62
N ASP A 273 7.98 3.04 7.44
CA ASP A 273 6.87 3.99 7.45
C ASP A 273 6.89 4.89 6.20
N GLU A 274 5.80 5.64 5.97
CA GLU A 274 5.65 6.47 4.76
C GLU A 274 6.76 7.51 4.61
N ILE A 275 7.12 8.21 5.69
CA ILE A 275 8.10 9.30 5.66
C ILE A 275 9.50 8.76 5.36
N SER A 276 9.88 7.69 6.06
CA SER A 276 11.17 7.03 5.86
C SER A 276 11.27 6.43 4.45
N MET A 277 10.15 5.90 3.93
CA MET A 277 10.08 5.34 2.57
C MET A 277 10.32 6.41 1.51
N GLN A 278 9.71 7.59 1.62
CA GLN A 278 9.95 8.69 0.67
C GLN A 278 11.44 9.11 0.63
N GLY A 279 12.05 9.21 1.81
CA GLY A 279 13.49 9.50 1.91
C GLY A 279 14.34 8.40 1.29
N PHE A 280 14.01 7.14 1.57
CA PHE A 280 14.68 5.98 0.98
C PHE A 280 14.56 5.96 -0.54
N GLU A 281 13.37 6.14 -1.08
CA GLU A 281 13.12 6.15 -2.54
C GLU A 281 13.94 7.22 -3.27
N HIS A 282 14.05 8.40 -2.65
CA HIS A 282 14.88 9.46 -3.21
C HIS A 282 16.36 9.05 -3.28
N CYS A 283 16.91 8.55 -2.17
CA CYS A 283 18.30 8.08 -2.11
C CYS A 283 18.54 6.87 -3.03
N TYR A 284 17.59 5.93 -3.10
CA TYR A 284 17.67 4.77 -3.97
C TYR A 284 17.76 5.15 -5.46
N LYS A 285 16.90 6.08 -5.91
CA LYS A 285 16.94 6.58 -7.28
C LYS A 285 18.26 7.26 -7.61
N LEU A 286 18.78 8.07 -6.69
CA LEU A 286 20.09 8.71 -6.87
C LEU A 286 21.21 7.67 -6.92
N LEU A 287 21.15 6.64 -6.05
CA LEU A 287 22.12 5.55 -6.04
C LEU A 287 22.12 4.78 -7.37
N MET A 288 20.94 4.40 -7.88
CA MET A 288 20.83 3.69 -9.15
C MET A 288 21.43 4.51 -10.32
N ARG A 289 21.17 5.82 -10.34
CA ARG A 289 21.79 6.73 -11.33
C ARG A 289 23.29 6.87 -11.16
N ALA A 290 23.78 6.92 -9.93
CA ALA A 290 25.23 7.00 -9.66
C ALA A 290 25.95 5.72 -10.08
N LEU A 291 25.34 4.55 -9.92
CA LEU A 291 25.91 3.26 -10.33
C LEU A 291 26.04 3.12 -11.84
N THR A 292 25.19 3.78 -12.63
CA THR A 292 25.33 3.80 -14.09
C THR A 292 26.43 4.75 -14.57
N ASN A 293 26.93 5.65 -13.72
CA ASN A 293 28.00 6.61 -14.01
C ASN A 293 29.27 6.25 -13.23
N ASN A 294 30.23 5.63 -13.86
CA ASN A 294 31.47 5.15 -13.23
C ASN A 294 32.28 6.23 -12.48
N ASP A 295 32.08 7.51 -12.79
CA ASP A 295 32.79 8.63 -12.15
C ASP A 295 32.24 9.02 -10.77
N LEU A 296 31.18 8.37 -10.28
CA LEU A 296 30.47 8.71 -9.05
C LEU A 296 30.61 7.66 -7.93
N ALA A 297 31.71 6.90 -7.91
CA ALA A 297 31.91 5.81 -6.95
C ALA A 297 31.85 6.30 -5.48
N ASP A 298 32.50 7.43 -5.14
CA ASP A 298 32.49 8.00 -3.80
C ASP A 298 31.09 8.50 -3.40
N TYR A 299 30.35 9.06 -4.37
CA TYR A 299 28.97 9.51 -4.15
C TYR A 299 28.03 8.34 -3.92
N SER A 300 28.18 7.25 -4.67
CA SER A 300 27.37 6.04 -4.46
C SER A 300 27.61 5.41 -3.07
N ALA A 301 28.86 5.45 -2.57
CA ALA A 301 29.19 5.00 -1.22
C ALA A 301 28.51 5.87 -0.15
N GLN A 302 28.51 7.20 -0.29
CA GLN A 302 27.81 8.12 0.62
C GLN A 302 26.30 7.90 0.61
N LEU A 303 25.71 7.71 -0.57
CA LEU A 303 24.26 7.40 -0.67
C LEU A 303 23.91 6.09 0.02
N LEU A 304 24.75 5.06 -0.08
CA LEU A 304 24.56 3.80 0.59
C LEU A 304 24.58 3.97 2.11
N GLU A 305 25.45 4.83 2.67
CA GLU A 305 25.46 5.15 4.10
C GLU A 305 24.15 5.79 4.56
N VAL A 306 23.67 6.79 3.79
CA VAL A 306 22.38 7.43 4.10
C VAL A 306 21.23 6.42 4.06
N ILE A 307 21.27 5.49 3.09
CA ILE A 307 20.29 4.41 3.02
C ILE A 307 20.38 3.54 4.28
N TYR A 308 21.56 3.15 4.74
CA TYR A 308 21.71 2.38 5.98
C TYR A 308 21.20 3.13 7.22
N GLU A 309 21.41 4.43 7.30
CA GLU A 309 20.85 5.25 8.39
C GLU A 309 19.31 5.25 8.37
N LEU A 310 18.69 5.33 7.18
CA LEU A 310 17.24 5.24 7.02
C LEU A 310 16.74 3.83 7.38
N LEU A 311 17.43 2.79 6.95
CA LEU A 311 17.11 1.40 7.29
C LEU A 311 17.22 1.14 8.79
N GLY A 312 18.15 1.79 9.48
CA GLY A 312 18.27 1.71 10.95
C GLY A 312 17.04 2.23 11.72
N LYS A 313 16.15 2.98 11.07
CA LYS A 313 14.86 3.44 11.63
C LYS A 313 13.70 2.52 11.30
N ALA A 314 13.89 1.56 10.39
CA ALA A 314 12.87 0.61 9.96
C ALA A 314 12.77 -0.58 10.92
N VAL A 315 11.65 -1.31 10.86
CA VAL A 315 11.54 -2.61 11.54
C VAL A 315 12.27 -3.66 10.69
N GLU A 316 13.38 -4.17 11.20
CA GLU A 316 14.21 -5.19 10.55
C GLU A 316 13.72 -6.60 10.91
N ILE A 317 13.61 -7.48 9.90
CA ILE A 317 13.37 -8.91 10.09
C ILE A 317 14.39 -9.69 9.26
N GLN A 318 15.14 -10.58 9.91
CA GLN A 318 16.02 -11.50 9.20
C GLN A 318 15.20 -12.61 8.53
N ILE A 319 15.55 -12.93 7.28
CA ILE A 319 14.84 -13.98 6.51
C ILE A 319 15.30 -15.38 6.95
N LEU A 320 16.59 -15.51 7.26
CA LEU A 320 17.16 -16.72 7.84
C LEU A 320 17.45 -16.42 9.29
N ASP A 321 16.82 -17.12 10.23
CA ASP A 321 17.26 -17.09 11.63
C ASP A 321 18.66 -17.70 11.65
N ASP A 322 19.62 -17.02 12.29
CA ASP A 322 20.95 -17.55 12.60
C ASP A 322 20.83 -18.69 13.65
N THR A 323 20.05 -19.72 13.32
CA THR A 323 20.02 -20.97 14.08
C THR A 323 20.97 -21.93 13.41
N ASN A 324 22.27 -21.75 13.69
CA ASN A 324 23.20 -22.86 14.05
C ASN A 324 24.50 -22.31 14.56
#